data_508f025e8d97f5594c983802ec2314a3
#
_entry.id   508f025e8d97f5594c983802ec2314a3
#
_cell.length_a   1.000
_cell.length_b   1.000
_cell.length_c   1.000
_cell.angle_alpha   90.00
_cell.angle_beta   90.00
_cell.angle_gamma   90.00
#
_symmetry.space_group_name_H-M   'P 1'
#
loop_
_entity.id
_entity.type
_entity.pdbx_description
1 polymer ?
#
loop_
_entity_poly.entity_id
_entity_poly.type
_entity_poly.pdbx_seq_one_letter_code
_entity_poly.pdbx_strand_id
1 'polypeptide(L)'
;MTGLRGQEKETYMSLKNGVQVLGLHFKNPIVVASTDIARTAEQFRTFAESGVGAIITKSVTDAPALQDAGIARIHIADMHQKPVRGEGYPDQYYFFSRGGSMLSMEAFSRKAPELLAIGKENGVVVIGSIAASNVENWVRYARQMEQLGFPAIELNFGNPHGEASKGKLGFLIGQSPELCRQIAGAVRRAVSIPVIVKLTPQVSSVAEITKALYEEGISAVTVMHRFQGLMVDPETDEPVLGGWAALGGPWMKPVSLANVARARRAVPEMTILGGNGADTARDVYDYMCCGASLVEVGSSMMLRGPEYASALVEELDALVHAKGVEEYNQVVGRTADHIVTYQNLGSLPRRQVTVQTELCRDCEERPCLRTCYFGGMKPIEAGVLHDDTACSGCGLCLHSCPKQAVSIEEIS
;
A
#
# COMPACT_ATOMS: atom_id res chain seq x y z
N MET A 1 -4.98 31.94 29.63
CA MET A 1 -6.21 31.46 30.30
C MET A 1 -7.41 31.94 29.48
N THR A 2 -8.13 31.04 28.91
CA THR A 2 -9.51 30.99 28.40
C THR A 2 -9.46 29.96 27.25
N GLY A 3 -9.75 28.73 27.41
CA GLY A 3 -11.08 28.17 27.64
C GLY A 3 -11.63 27.71 26.29
N LEU A 4 -11.05 26.64 25.68
CA LEU A 4 -11.76 25.86 24.63
C LEU A 4 -12.41 24.68 25.33
N ARG A 5 -13.69 24.86 25.68
CA ARG A 5 -14.57 23.80 26.18
C ARG A 5 -15.09 22.99 25.00
N GLY A 6 -14.99 21.67 25.13
CA GLY A 6 -16.03 20.70 24.79
C GLY A 6 -16.60 20.80 23.37
N GLN A 7 -15.91 20.25 22.38
CA GLN A 7 -16.63 19.62 21.29
C GLN A 7 -17.05 18.23 21.77
N GLU A 8 -18.36 18.03 21.90
CA GLU A 8 -18.96 16.72 22.10
C GLU A 8 -18.39 15.80 21.02
N LYS A 9 -17.79 14.70 21.43
CA LYS A 9 -17.45 13.59 20.51
C LYS A 9 -18.79 13.12 19.96
N GLU A 10 -19.15 13.56 18.76
CA GLU A 10 -20.16 12.88 17.99
C GLU A 10 -19.72 11.41 17.87
N THR A 11 -20.45 10.53 18.50
CA THR A 11 -20.23 9.09 18.39
C THR A 11 -20.64 8.71 16.95
N TYR A 12 -19.68 8.80 16.03
CA TYR A 12 -19.88 8.32 14.67
C TYR A 12 -20.23 6.82 14.76
N MET A 13 -21.45 6.47 14.36
CA MET A 13 -21.82 5.07 14.22
C MET A 13 -20.94 4.48 13.11
N SER A 14 -20.19 3.41 13.43
CA SER A 14 -19.42 2.67 12.43
C SER A 14 -20.30 2.35 11.21
N LEU A 15 -19.70 2.41 10.01
CA LEU A 15 -20.44 2.11 8.77
C LEU A 15 -21.08 0.71 8.88
N LYS A 16 -22.41 0.66 8.71
CA LYS A 16 -23.29 -0.42 9.19
C LYS A 16 -22.97 -1.82 8.66
N ASN A 17 -22.22 -1.97 7.56
CA ASN A 17 -22.13 -3.26 6.85
C ASN A 17 -20.70 -3.81 6.67
N GLY A 18 -19.66 -3.12 7.14
CA GLY A 18 -18.27 -3.59 6.92
C GLY A 18 -17.95 -3.82 5.43
N VAL A 19 -17.06 -4.77 5.16
CA VAL A 19 -16.67 -5.18 3.81
C VAL A 19 -16.96 -6.67 3.63
N GLN A 20 -17.76 -7.02 2.61
CA GLN A 20 -18.07 -8.40 2.26
C GLN A 20 -17.30 -8.80 1.01
N VAL A 21 -16.24 -9.59 1.16
CA VAL A 21 -15.43 -10.12 0.06
C VAL A 21 -14.93 -11.53 0.39
N LEU A 22 -14.66 -12.33 -0.62
CA LEU A 22 -14.12 -13.69 -0.47
C LEU A 22 -15.02 -14.63 0.36
N GLY A 23 -16.31 -14.33 0.47
CA GLY A 23 -17.21 -15.05 1.37
C GLY A 23 -16.99 -14.78 2.86
N LEU A 24 -16.19 -13.75 3.19
CA LEU A 24 -15.85 -13.34 4.55
C LEU A 24 -16.38 -11.94 4.85
N HIS A 25 -16.66 -11.70 6.12
CA HIS A 25 -17.07 -10.39 6.63
C HIS A 25 -15.91 -9.73 7.39
N PHE A 26 -15.51 -8.55 6.93
CA PHE A 26 -14.52 -7.68 7.57
C PHE A 26 -15.24 -6.45 8.13
N LYS A 27 -15.03 -6.13 9.41
CA LYS A 27 -15.71 -4.98 10.04
C LYS A 27 -15.33 -3.62 9.44
N ASN A 28 -14.17 -3.52 8.79
CA ASN A 28 -13.72 -2.39 7.97
C ASN A 28 -12.60 -2.85 7.01
N PRO A 29 -12.17 -2.02 6.03
CA PRO A 29 -11.18 -2.42 5.03
C PRO A 29 -9.72 -2.45 5.52
N ILE A 30 -9.42 -2.06 6.76
CA ILE A 30 -8.05 -1.95 7.26
C ILE A 30 -7.52 -3.32 7.68
N VAL A 31 -6.38 -3.71 7.10
CA VAL A 31 -5.71 -4.98 7.34
C VAL A 31 -4.31 -4.73 7.91
N VAL A 32 -3.98 -5.32 9.04
CA VAL A 32 -2.60 -5.36 9.52
C VAL A 32 -1.80 -6.29 8.63
N ALA A 33 -0.82 -5.73 7.92
CA ALA A 33 0.02 -6.48 6.99
C ALA A 33 0.89 -7.53 7.70
N SER A 34 1.31 -8.57 6.96
CA SER A 34 2.24 -9.60 7.45
C SER A 34 3.61 -9.00 7.82
N THR A 35 3.75 -8.56 9.07
CA THR A 35 4.94 -7.90 9.63
C THR A 35 5.38 -8.52 10.94
N ASP A 36 6.44 -7.96 11.56
CA ASP A 36 6.97 -8.48 12.82
C ASP A 36 6.12 -8.11 14.05
N ILE A 37 5.14 -7.20 13.95
CA ILE A 37 4.22 -6.85 15.04
C ILE A 37 3.17 -7.94 15.35
N ALA A 38 2.98 -8.90 14.47
CA ALA A 38 2.06 -10.03 14.66
C ALA A 38 2.81 -11.32 15.07
N ARG A 39 3.97 -11.22 15.76
CA ARG A 39 4.81 -12.39 16.11
C ARG A 39 4.40 -13.07 17.39
N THR A 40 3.99 -12.31 18.41
CA THR A 40 3.55 -12.84 19.71
C THR A 40 2.04 -12.74 19.85
N ALA A 41 1.44 -13.61 20.65
CA ALA A 41 0.00 -13.54 20.91
C ALA A 41 -0.40 -12.23 21.60
N GLU A 42 0.46 -11.68 22.45
CA GLU A 42 0.24 -10.39 23.11
C GLU A 42 0.17 -9.24 22.10
N GLN A 43 1.18 -9.10 21.24
CA GLN A 43 1.19 -8.08 20.16
C GLN A 43 0.00 -8.27 19.22
N PHE A 44 -0.31 -9.51 18.85
CA PHE A 44 -1.45 -9.82 18.00
C PHE A 44 -2.77 -9.37 18.65
N ARG A 45 -2.94 -9.60 19.96
CA ARG A 45 -4.12 -9.18 20.72
C ARG A 45 -4.29 -7.67 20.73
N THR A 46 -3.23 -6.89 20.98
CA THR A 46 -3.32 -5.42 20.99
C THR A 46 -3.81 -4.85 19.65
N PHE A 47 -3.37 -5.42 18.53
CA PHE A 47 -3.88 -5.03 17.21
C PHE A 47 -5.28 -5.57 16.92
N ALA A 48 -5.66 -6.73 17.41
CA ALA A 48 -7.04 -7.23 17.28
C ALA A 48 -8.03 -6.34 18.03
N GLU A 49 -7.65 -5.85 19.20
CA GLU A 49 -8.43 -4.94 20.05
C GLU A 49 -8.51 -3.52 19.47
N SER A 50 -7.59 -3.11 18.58
CA SER A 50 -7.60 -1.79 17.96
C SER A 50 -8.73 -1.56 16.96
N GLY A 51 -9.53 -2.56 16.65
CA GLY A 51 -10.69 -2.42 15.79
C GLY A 51 -10.46 -2.69 14.29
N VAL A 52 -9.26 -3.09 13.86
CA VAL A 52 -8.96 -3.42 12.45
C VAL A 52 -9.82 -4.57 11.91
N GLY A 53 -10.05 -4.59 10.59
CA GLY A 53 -10.87 -5.61 9.94
C GLY A 53 -10.21 -6.99 9.84
N ALA A 54 -8.88 -7.02 9.63
CA ALA A 54 -8.12 -8.26 9.54
C ALA A 54 -6.67 -8.11 10.00
N ILE A 55 -6.04 -9.25 10.31
CA ILE A 55 -4.61 -9.36 10.57
C ILE A 55 -4.04 -10.52 9.76
N ILE A 56 -2.98 -10.25 8.98
CA ILE A 56 -2.24 -11.28 8.28
C ILE A 56 -1.06 -11.72 9.15
N THR A 57 -0.97 -13.01 9.45
CA THR A 57 0.10 -13.55 10.29
C THR A 57 1.47 -13.37 9.63
N LYS A 58 2.54 -13.37 10.41
CA LYS A 58 3.89 -13.48 9.84
C LYS A 58 3.99 -14.74 9.00
N SER A 59 4.57 -14.63 7.80
CA SER A 59 4.71 -15.76 6.90
C SER A 59 5.48 -16.92 7.57
N VAL A 60 4.99 -18.14 7.38
CA VAL A 60 5.72 -19.38 7.71
C VAL A 60 6.53 -19.80 6.50
N THR A 61 7.68 -20.44 6.75
CA THR A 61 8.58 -20.84 5.65
C THR A 61 9.27 -22.18 5.91
N ASP A 62 9.65 -22.85 4.81
CA ASP A 62 10.52 -24.01 4.80
C ASP A 62 11.99 -23.67 4.46
N ALA A 63 12.28 -22.39 4.16
CA ALA A 63 13.61 -21.93 3.80
C ALA A 63 14.48 -21.73 5.04
N PRO A 64 15.55 -22.52 5.27
CA PRO A 64 16.38 -22.41 6.47
C PRO A 64 16.97 -21.01 6.65
N ALA A 65 17.45 -20.38 5.58
CA ALA A 65 18.01 -19.02 5.66
C ALA A 65 17.03 -17.95 6.17
N LEU A 66 15.72 -18.12 5.93
CA LEU A 66 14.69 -17.23 6.49
C LEU A 66 14.29 -17.63 7.92
N GLN A 67 14.43 -18.90 8.28
CA GLN A 67 14.22 -19.35 9.68
C GLN A 67 15.36 -18.86 10.57
N ASP A 68 16.58 -18.86 10.06
CA ASP A 68 17.80 -18.48 10.79
C ASP A 68 18.23 -17.01 10.61
N ALA A 69 17.36 -16.17 10.03
CA ALA A 69 17.67 -14.78 9.71
C ALA A 69 18.02 -13.90 10.93
N GLY A 70 17.71 -14.35 12.13
CA GLY A 70 17.99 -13.64 13.38
C GLY A 70 17.00 -12.53 13.67
N ILE A 71 17.49 -11.43 14.26
CA ILE A 71 16.67 -10.28 14.65
C ILE A 71 16.43 -9.38 13.44
N ALA A 72 15.21 -8.86 13.31
CA ALA A 72 14.89 -7.86 12.31
C ALA A 72 15.76 -6.59 12.48
N ARG A 73 16.23 -6.05 11.36
CA ARG A 73 16.97 -4.78 11.32
C ARG A 73 16.15 -3.78 10.53
N ILE A 74 15.94 -2.59 11.10
CA ILE A 74 15.12 -1.53 10.53
C ILE A 74 15.94 -0.26 10.45
N HIS A 75 15.82 0.45 9.32
CA HIS A 75 16.35 1.78 9.14
C HIS A 75 15.29 2.67 8.49
N ILE A 76 15.06 3.83 9.08
CA ILE A 76 14.09 4.81 8.59
C ILE A 76 14.85 6.07 8.22
N ALA A 77 14.62 6.55 7.02
CA ALA A 77 15.26 7.76 6.52
C ALA A 77 14.21 8.71 5.91
N ASP A 78 14.45 10.00 6.02
CA ASP A 78 13.68 11.01 5.30
C ASP A 78 13.97 10.97 3.78
N MET A 79 13.29 11.83 3.02
CA MET A 79 13.48 11.89 1.56
C MET A 79 14.86 12.42 1.12
N HIS A 80 15.65 12.95 2.06
CA HIS A 80 17.06 13.34 1.87
C HIS A 80 18.04 12.24 2.34
N GLN A 81 17.50 11.05 2.64
CA GLN A 81 18.27 9.88 3.13
C GLN A 81 18.92 10.09 4.50
N LYS A 82 18.46 11.07 5.28
CA LYS A 82 18.93 11.26 6.65
C LYS A 82 18.15 10.34 7.60
N PRO A 83 18.82 9.69 8.57
CA PRO A 83 18.15 8.86 9.56
C PRO A 83 17.09 9.67 10.34
N VAL A 84 15.86 9.15 10.37
CA VAL A 84 14.79 9.72 11.21
C VAL A 84 15.03 9.27 12.65
N ARG A 85 15.07 10.23 13.59
CA ARG A 85 15.30 9.99 15.02
C ARG A 85 14.36 10.87 15.85
N GLY A 86 14.00 10.40 17.03
CA GLY A 86 13.18 11.16 17.97
C GLY A 86 11.67 10.97 17.77
N GLU A 87 10.89 11.90 18.30
CA GLU A 87 9.44 11.86 18.26
C GLU A 87 8.91 12.42 16.93
N GLY A 88 7.96 11.72 16.36
CA GLY A 88 7.30 12.07 15.11
C GLY A 88 8.04 11.54 13.87
N TYR A 89 7.25 11.11 12.90
CA TYR A 89 7.74 10.67 11.60
C TYR A 89 7.29 11.69 10.55
N PRO A 90 8.16 12.03 9.57
CA PRO A 90 7.76 12.92 8.48
C PRO A 90 6.64 12.24 7.64
N ASP A 91 5.85 13.05 6.93
CA ASP A 91 4.78 12.54 6.05
C ASP A 91 5.32 11.62 4.95
N GLN A 92 6.59 11.80 4.58
CA GLN A 92 7.28 10.97 3.60
C GLN A 92 8.59 10.45 4.18
N TYR A 93 8.77 9.15 4.14
CA TYR A 93 9.98 8.46 4.61
C TYR A 93 10.22 7.18 3.85
N TYR A 94 11.48 6.76 3.82
CA TYR A 94 11.90 5.42 3.41
C TYR A 94 11.89 4.49 4.62
N PHE A 95 11.22 3.36 4.47
CA PHE A 95 11.24 2.28 5.46
C PHE A 95 12.02 1.10 4.92
N PHE A 96 13.28 0.96 5.37
CA PHE A 96 14.12 -0.19 5.04
C PHE A 96 14.03 -1.23 6.15
N SER A 97 13.93 -2.50 5.78
CA SER A 97 14.06 -3.57 6.77
C SER A 97 14.63 -4.85 6.17
N ARG A 98 15.44 -5.53 6.96
CA ARG A 98 15.71 -6.96 6.81
C ARG A 98 14.85 -7.66 7.85
N GLY A 99 13.90 -8.49 7.40
CA GLY A 99 12.96 -9.18 8.29
C GLY A 99 13.70 -10.12 9.25
N GLY A 100 13.15 -10.28 10.45
CA GLY A 100 13.62 -11.29 11.39
C GLY A 100 13.21 -12.71 10.97
N SER A 101 13.69 -13.69 11.74
CA SER A 101 13.42 -15.12 11.50
C SER A 101 11.93 -15.40 11.33
N MET A 102 11.59 -16.20 10.33
CA MET A 102 10.25 -16.72 10.12
C MET A 102 10.12 -18.08 10.83
N LEU A 103 8.90 -18.42 11.25
CA LEU A 103 8.66 -19.72 11.88
C LEU A 103 8.57 -20.83 10.82
N SER A 104 9.00 -22.03 11.21
CA SER A 104 8.58 -23.25 10.51
C SER A 104 7.08 -23.47 10.71
N MET A 105 6.46 -24.24 9.80
CA MET A 105 5.04 -24.60 9.94
C MET A 105 4.78 -25.36 11.24
N GLU A 106 5.67 -26.23 11.69
CA GLU A 106 5.53 -26.95 12.95
C GLU A 106 5.50 -26.01 14.16
N ALA A 107 6.44 -25.05 14.24
CA ALA A 107 6.48 -24.09 15.34
C ALA A 107 5.26 -23.15 15.30
N PHE A 108 4.80 -22.76 14.12
CA PHE A 108 3.63 -21.91 13.94
C PHE A 108 2.33 -22.62 14.34
N SER A 109 2.18 -23.91 13.99
CA SER A 109 0.98 -24.70 14.28
C SER A 109 0.67 -24.76 15.80
N ARG A 110 1.69 -24.66 16.63
CA ARG A 110 1.51 -24.61 18.10
C ARG A 110 0.92 -23.26 18.58
N LYS A 111 1.12 -22.19 17.84
CA LYS A 111 0.63 -20.84 18.17
C LYS A 111 -0.70 -20.50 17.48
N ALA A 112 -0.95 -21.07 16.32
CA ALA A 112 -2.09 -20.75 15.48
C ALA A 112 -3.46 -20.80 16.18
N PRO A 113 -3.77 -21.80 17.06
CA PRO A 113 -5.06 -21.85 17.75
C PRO A 113 -5.31 -20.61 18.63
N GLU A 114 -4.27 -20.11 19.33
CA GLU A 114 -4.37 -18.90 20.15
C GLU A 114 -4.64 -17.66 19.31
N LEU A 115 -3.93 -17.49 18.18
CA LEU A 115 -4.14 -16.36 17.27
C LEU A 115 -5.55 -16.35 16.67
N LEU A 116 -6.06 -17.52 16.29
CA LEU A 116 -7.43 -17.67 15.78
C LEU A 116 -8.49 -17.37 16.85
N ALA A 117 -8.25 -17.79 18.09
CA ALA A 117 -9.13 -17.47 19.21
C ALA A 117 -9.19 -15.96 19.48
N ILE A 118 -8.03 -15.28 19.50
CA ILE A 118 -7.95 -13.82 19.64
C ILE A 118 -8.72 -13.12 18.49
N GLY A 119 -8.52 -13.55 17.26
CA GLY A 119 -9.25 -13.01 16.11
C GLY A 119 -10.76 -13.15 16.26
N LYS A 120 -11.23 -14.33 16.65
CA LYS A 120 -12.65 -14.62 16.88
C LYS A 120 -13.24 -13.78 18.03
N GLU A 121 -12.54 -13.66 19.14
CA GLU A 121 -12.95 -12.84 20.29
C GLU A 121 -13.17 -11.37 19.91
N ASN A 122 -12.36 -10.85 18.99
CA ASN A 122 -12.37 -9.45 18.58
C ASN A 122 -13.11 -9.19 17.23
N GLY A 123 -13.71 -10.21 16.62
CA GLY A 123 -14.36 -10.08 15.30
C GLY A 123 -13.38 -9.67 14.19
N VAL A 124 -12.12 -10.12 14.26
CA VAL A 124 -11.04 -9.83 13.31
C VAL A 124 -10.78 -11.07 12.46
N VAL A 125 -10.72 -10.91 11.15
CA VAL A 125 -10.37 -12.00 10.23
C VAL A 125 -8.87 -12.27 10.31
N VAL A 126 -8.48 -13.50 10.63
CA VAL A 126 -7.07 -13.90 10.68
C VAL A 126 -6.69 -14.62 9.41
N ILE A 127 -5.75 -14.06 8.65
CA ILE A 127 -5.29 -14.61 7.37
C ILE A 127 -3.91 -15.25 7.58
N GLY A 128 -3.78 -16.53 7.24
CA GLY A 128 -2.50 -17.25 7.35
C GLY A 128 -1.56 -16.89 6.20
N SER A 129 -0.30 -16.52 6.47
CA SER A 129 0.67 -16.20 5.40
C SER A 129 1.73 -17.28 5.22
N ILE A 130 2.02 -17.62 3.96
CA ILE A 130 2.93 -18.71 3.57
C ILE A 130 4.01 -18.17 2.62
N ALA A 131 5.26 -18.66 2.79
CA ALA A 131 6.38 -18.46 1.88
C ALA A 131 7.19 -19.76 1.77
N ALA A 132 6.94 -20.58 0.75
CA ALA A 132 7.58 -21.87 0.58
C ALA A 132 8.49 -21.94 -0.65
N SER A 133 9.41 -22.91 -0.68
CA SER A 133 10.48 -23.00 -1.68
C SER A 133 10.16 -23.91 -2.88
N ASN A 134 9.12 -24.74 -2.80
CA ASN A 134 8.69 -25.64 -3.88
C ASN A 134 7.18 -25.87 -3.84
N VAL A 135 6.62 -26.37 -4.94
CA VAL A 135 5.16 -26.56 -5.12
C VAL A 135 4.57 -27.47 -4.05
N GLU A 136 5.25 -28.55 -3.71
CA GLU A 136 4.80 -29.53 -2.72
C GLU A 136 4.64 -28.89 -1.35
N ASN A 137 5.59 -28.07 -0.93
CA ASN A 137 5.54 -27.37 0.34
C ASN A 137 4.49 -26.25 0.35
N TRP A 138 4.28 -25.53 -0.77
CA TRP A 138 3.17 -24.57 -0.91
C TRP A 138 1.83 -25.24 -0.67
N VAL A 139 1.58 -26.37 -1.34
CA VAL A 139 0.33 -27.16 -1.19
C VAL A 139 0.19 -27.73 0.22
N ARG A 140 1.26 -28.30 0.76
CA ARG A 140 1.25 -28.87 2.12
C ARG A 140 0.92 -27.83 3.16
N TYR A 141 1.57 -26.68 3.10
CA TYR A 141 1.35 -25.60 4.07
C TYR A 141 -0.04 -24.99 3.95
N ALA A 142 -0.55 -24.84 2.73
CA ALA A 142 -1.91 -24.37 2.51
C ALA A 142 -2.95 -25.30 3.15
N ARG A 143 -2.82 -26.62 2.96
CA ARG A 143 -3.68 -27.62 3.62
C ARG A 143 -3.56 -27.58 5.14
N GLN A 144 -2.35 -27.41 5.67
CA GLN A 144 -2.16 -27.29 7.12
C GLN A 144 -2.81 -26.03 7.68
N MET A 145 -2.75 -24.89 6.98
CA MET A 145 -3.46 -23.66 7.38
C MET A 145 -4.99 -23.88 7.39
N GLU A 146 -5.53 -24.52 6.36
CA GLU A 146 -6.96 -24.86 6.31
C GLU A 146 -7.35 -25.81 7.46
N GLN A 147 -6.57 -26.86 7.74
CA GLN A 147 -6.79 -27.79 8.85
C GLN A 147 -6.71 -27.11 10.22
N LEU A 148 -5.88 -26.07 10.39
CA LEU A 148 -5.79 -25.26 11.58
C LEU A 148 -7.01 -24.32 11.77
N GLY A 149 -7.84 -24.16 10.73
CA GLY A 149 -9.05 -23.34 10.78
C GLY A 149 -8.88 -21.90 10.31
N PHE A 150 -7.82 -21.57 9.57
CA PHE A 150 -7.70 -20.24 8.95
C PHE A 150 -8.80 -20.04 7.90
N PRO A 151 -9.54 -18.89 7.96
CA PRO A 151 -10.60 -18.61 7.00
C PRO A 151 -10.09 -18.22 5.61
N ALA A 152 -8.84 -17.82 5.49
CA ALA A 152 -8.16 -17.49 4.22
C ALA A 152 -6.63 -17.61 4.38
N ILE A 153 -5.93 -17.73 3.26
CA ILE A 153 -4.46 -17.75 3.22
C ILE A 153 -3.91 -16.76 2.22
N GLU A 154 -2.72 -16.18 2.55
CA GLU A 154 -1.93 -15.33 1.66
C GLU A 154 -0.65 -16.06 1.22
N LEU A 155 -0.45 -16.21 -0.09
CA LEU A 155 0.78 -16.72 -0.69
C LEU A 155 1.74 -15.56 -0.94
N ASN A 156 2.86 -15.52 -0.24
CA ASN A 156 3.82 -14.42 -0.32
C ASN A 156 4.75 -14.56 -1.53
N PHE A 157 4.29 -14.16 -2.73
CA PHE A 157 5.08 -14.10 -3.96
C PHE A 157 5.86 -12.78 -4.09
N GLY A 158 5.82 -11.94 -3.08
CA GLY A 158 6.46 -10.62 -3.10
C GLY A 158 7.66 -10.46 -2.15
N ASN A 159 8.03 -11.49 -1.37
CA ASN A 159 9.15 -11.38 -0.44
C ASN A 159 10.42 -10.92 -1.18
N PRO A 160 11.02 -9.75 -0.82
CA PRO A 160 12.19 -9.20 -1.52
C PRO A 160 13.50 -9.96 -1.28
N HIS A 161 13.50 -10.98 -0.43
CA HIS A 161 14.65 -11.86 -0.14
C HIS A 161 14.52 -13.21 -0.87
N GLY A 162 14.17 -13.17 -2.14
CA GLY A 162 14.01 -14.38 -2.96
C GLY A 162 15.28 -15.24 -3.08
N GLU A 163 16.45 -14.61 -2.96
CA GLU A 163 17.77 -15.26 -2.93
C GLU A 163 18.02 -16.13 -1.70
N ALA A 164 17.21 -16.00 -0.65
CA ALA A 164 17.30 -16.85 0.55
C ALA A 164 17.03 -18.34 0.29
N SER A 165 16.52 -18.66 -0.89
CA SER A 165 16.35 -20.04 -1.36
C SER A 165 16.82 -20.14 -2.80
N LYS A 166 17.53 -21.21 -3.18
CA LYS A 166 18.12 -21.44 -4.50
C LYS A 166 17.15 -21.20 -5.69
N GLY A 167 16.69 -19.96 -5.84
CA GLY A 167 16.03 -19.41 -7.00
C GLY A 167 14.51 -19.55 -7.13
N LYS A 168 13.75 -19.94 -6.10
CA LYS A 168 12.30 -20.14 -6.24
C LYS A 168 11.48 -19.66 -5.04
N LEU A 169 11.79 -18.49 -4.52
CA LEU A 169 11.07 -17.91 -3.39
C LEU A 169 10.72 -16.45 -3.65
N GLY A 170 9.63 -15.96 -3.05
CA GLY A 170 9.28 -14.53 -3.01
C GLY A 170 9.19 -13.90 -4.38
N PHE A 171 9.85 -12.76 -4.57
CA PHE A 171 9.74 -11.96 -5.80
C PHE A 171 10.21 -12.71 -7.07
N LEU A 172 11.08 -13.71 -6.94
CA LEU A 172 11.49 -14.53 -8.09
C LEU A 172 10.35 -15.41 -8.63
N ILE A 173 9.39 -15.79 -7.77
CA ILE A 173 8.14 -16.42 -8.23
C ILE A 173 7.24 -15.34 -8.84
N GLY A 174 7.03 -14.22 -8.12
CA GLY A 174 6.10 -13.17 -8.50
C GLY A 174 6.44 -12.45 -9.80
N GLN A 175 7.68 -12.56 -10.29
CA GLN A 175 8.12 -12.01 -11.58
C GLN A 175 7.73 -12.87 -12.78
N SER A 176 7.37 -14.14 -12.57
CA SER A 176 7.05 -15.09 -13.63
C SER A 176 5.56 -15.45 -13.63
N PRO A 177 4.78 -15.03 -14.67
CA PRO A 177 3.39 -15.46 -14.80
C PRO A 177 3.24 -16.99 -14.76
N GLU A 178 4.19 -17.73 -15.36
CA GLU A 178 4.18 -19.19 -15.41
C GLU A 178 4.35 -19.80 -14.02
N LEU A 179 5.34 -19.35 -13.23
CA LEU A 179 5.51 -19.84 -11.85
C LEU A 179 4.32 -19.44 -10.96
N CYS A 180 3.77 -18.25 -11.16
CA CYS A 180 2.56 -17.82 -10.46
C CYS A 180 1.39 -18.77 -10.75
N ARG A 181 1.12 -19.10 -12.02
CA ARG A 181 0.08 -20.07 -12.41
C ARG A 181 0.34 -21.43 -11.77
N GLN A 182 1.54 -21.96 -11.95
CA GLN A 182 1.88 -23.30 -11.47
C GLN A 182 1.64 -23.46 -9.97
N ILE A 183 2.16 -22.52 -9.18
CA ILE A 183 2.11 -22.62 -7.71
C ILE A 183 0.71 -22.27 -7.20
N ALA A 184 0.16 -21.11 -7.60
CA ALA A 184 -1.13 -20.66 -7.12
C ALA A 184 -2.27 -21.59 -7.55
N GLY A 185 -2.24 -22.10 -8.80
CA GLY A 185 -3.20 -23.08 -9.30
C GLY A 185 -3.12 -24.41 -8.55
N ALA A 186 -1.90 -24.90 -8.23
CA ALA A 186 -1.75 -26.11 -7.42
C ALA A 186 -2.31 -25.93 -6.01
N VAL A 187 -2.05 -24.80 -5.36
CA VAL A 187 -2.61 -24.47 -4.04
C VAL A 187 -4.13 -24.34 -4.12
N ARG A 188 -4.67 -23.59 -5.09
CA ARG A 188 -6.12 -23.37 -5.24
C ARG A 188 -6.90 -24.68 -5.38
N ARG A 189 -6.34 -25.65 -6.13
CA ARG A 189 -6.96 -26.98 -6.26
C ARG A 189 -6.86 -27.85 -5.00
N ALA A 190 -5.99 -27.48 -4.06
CA ALA A 190 -5.69 -28.29 -2.88
C ALA A 190 -6.48 -27.89 -1.63
N VAL A 191 -7.07 -26.67 -1.61
CA VAL A 191 -7.81 -26.11 -0.47
C VAL A 191 -9.15 -25.53 -0.91
N SER A 192 -10.11 -25.45 0.02
CA SER A 192 -11.43 -24.88 -0.21
C SER A 192 -11.53 -23.41 0.21
N ILE A 193 -10.67 -22.98 1.13
CA ILE A 193 -10.62 -21.60 1.64
C ILE A 193 -10.07 -20.63 0.59
N PRO A 194 -10.43 -19.34 0.66
CA PRO A 194 -9.88 -18.30 -0.20
C PRO A 194 -8.35 -18.23 -0.19
N VAL A 195 -7.78 -18.12 -1.40
CA VAL A 195 -6.34 -17.95 -1.63
C VAL A 195 -6.08 -16.57 -2.16
N ILE A 196 -5.29 -15.79 -1.44
CA ILE A 196 -4.82 -14.45 -1.79
C ILE A 196 -3.39 -14.58 -2.26
N VAL A 197 -3.01 -13.93 -3.36
CA VAL A 197 -1.61 -13.93 -3.83
C VAL A 197 -1.02 -12.53 -3.69
N LYS A 198 0.00 -12.40 -2.83
CA LYS A 198 0.69 -11.12 -2.64
C LYS A 198 1.79 -10.94 -3.67
N LEU A 199 1.60 -9.92 -4.52
CA LEU A 199 2.44 -9.63 -5.67
C LEU A 199 3.69 -8.81 -5.29
N THR A 200 4.76 -8.98 -6.06
CA THR A 200 5.93 -8.10 -5.99
C THR A 200 5.73 -6.86 -6.86
N PRO A 201 6.26 -5.69 -6.46
CA PRO A 201 6.31 -4.53 -7.35
C PRO A 201 7.37 -4.63 -8.45
N GLN A 202 8.28 -5.60 -8.37
CA GLN A 202 9.41 -5.78 -9.28
C GLN A 202 9.02 -6.62 -10.50
N VAL A 203 7.96 -6.20 -11.18
CA VAL A 203 7.42 -6.84 -12.40
C VAL A 203 7.23 -5.82 -13.51
N SER A 204 7.25 -6.29 -14.74
CA SER A 204 6.96 -5.45 -15.90
C SER A 204 5.47 -5.08 -15.99
N SER A 205 4.58 -6.00 -15.59
CA SER A 205 3.13 -5.81 -15.66
C SER A 205 2.41 -6.56 -14.55
N VAL A 206 1.91 -5.81 -13.57
CA VAL A 206 1.01 -6.36 -12.54
C VAL A 206 -0.29 -6.89 -13.18
N ALA A 207 -0.77 -6.25 -14.24
CA ALA A 207 -1.98 -6.65 -14.95
C ALA A 207 -1.86 -8.06 -15.54
N GLU A 208 -0.71 -8.40 -16.14
CA GLU A 208 -0.47 -9.74 -16.70
C GLU A 208 -0.42 -10.82 -15.62
N ILE A 209 0.26 -10.55 -14.51
CA ILE A 209 0.28 -11.47 -13.37
C ILE A 209 -1.13 -11.67 -12.80
N THR A 210 -1.90 -10.58 -12.65
CA THR A 210 -3.28 -10.65 -12.14
C THR A 210 -4.17 -11.50 -13.04
N LYS A 211 -4.10 -11.33 -14.37
CA LYS A 211 -4.84 -12.16 -15.34
C LYS A 211 -4.43 -13.64 -15.24
N ALA A 212 -3.12 -13.89 -15.20
CA ALA A 212 -2.58 -15.23 -15.09
C ALA A 212 -3.09 -15.98 -13.85
N LEU A 213 -3.21 -15.29 -12.73
CA LEU A 213 -3.74 -15.82 -11.47
C LEU A 213 -5.26 -16.05 -11.55
N TYR A 214 -6.00 -15.13 -12.16
CA TYR A 214 -7.44 -15.26 -12.34
C TYR A 214 -7.81 -16.48 -13.19
N GLU A 215 -7.07 -16.73 -14.26
CA GLU A 215 -7.23 -17.91 -15.12
C GLU A 215 -7.04 -19.25 -14.36
N GLU A 216 -6.26 -19.25 -13.26
CA GLU A 216 -6.09 -20.40 -12.36
C GLU A 216 -7.15 -20.47 -11.24
N GLY A 217 -8.16 -19.61 -11.25
CA GLY A 217 -9.23 -19.56 -10.26
C GLY A 217 -8.85 -18.85 -8.95
N ILE A 218 -7.78 -18.06 -8.96
CA ILE A 218 -7.46 -17.15 -7.84
C ILE A 218 -8.41 -15.96 -7.88
N SER A 219 -9.08 -15.70 -6.76
CA SER A 219 -10.09 -14.65 -6.64
C SER A 219 -9.58 -13.39 -5.94
N ALA A 220 -8.36 -13.41 -5.39
CA ALA A 220 -7.80 -12.26 -4.66
C ALA A 220 -6.29 -12.09 -4.86
N VAL A 221 -5.86 -10.83 -4.95
CA VAL A 221 -4.43 -10.45 -4.96
C VAL A 221 -4.15 -9.32 -4.00
N THR A 222 -2.99 -9.34 -3.35
CA THR A 222 -2.46 -8.16 -2.64
C THR A 222 -1.53 -7.39 -3.58
N VAL A 223 -1.85 -6.15 -3.85
CA VAL A 223 -1.08 -5.22 -4.68
C VAL A 223 -0.64 -4.05 -3.79
N MET A 224 0.57 -4.06 -3.25
CA MET A 224 1.70 -4.95 -3.52
C MET A 224 2.61 -5.10 -2.29
N HIS A 225 3.59 -5.99 -2.37
CA HIS A 225 4.69 -6.09 -1.40
C HIS A 225 5.67 -4.91 -1.53
N ARG A 226 6.73 -4.89 -0.71
CA ARG A 226 7.81 -3.91 -0.77
C ARG A 226 8.80 -4.24 -1.88
N PHE A 227 9.52 -3.22 -2.38
CA PHE A 227 10.68 -3.42 -3.25
C PHE A 227 11.85 -4.07 -2.51
N GLN A 228 12.77 -4.65 -3.26
CA GLN A 228 14.14 -4.82 -2.80
C GLN A 228 14.88 -3.51 -3.06
N GLY A 229 15.53 -2.97 -2.05
CA GLY A 229 16.25 -1.71 -2.11
C GLY A 229 17.63 -1.78 -1.44
N LEU A 230 18.41 -0.73 -1.61
CA LEU A 230 19.70 -0.52 -1.01
C LEU A 230 19.83 0.93 -0.55
N MET A 231 20.44 1.16 0.61
CA MET A 231 20.89 2.46 1.04
C MET A 231 22.38 2.35 1.39
N VAL A 232 23.15 3.32 0.94
CA VAL A 232 24.58 3.43 1.22
C VAL A 232 24.79 4.47 2.32
N ASP A 233 25.58 4.13 3.32
CA ASP A 233 26.02 5.05 4.35
C ASP A 233 27.04 6.03 3.75
N PRO A 234 26.81 7.35 3.79
CA PRO A 234 27.68 8.32 3.12
C PRO A 234 29.03 8.53 3.79
N GLU A 235 29.21 8.03 5.02
CA GLU A 235 30.48 8.16 5.75
C GLU A 235 31.40 6.94 5.58
N THR A 236 30.78 5.76 5.39
CA THR A 236 31.52 4.49 5.35
C THR A 236 31.52 3.82 3.98
N ASP A 237 30.67 4.30 3.04
CA ASP A 237 30.42 3.68 1.73
C ASP A 237 29.86 2.24 1.82
N GLU A 238 29.39 1.82 3.00
CA GLU A 238 28.86 0.49 3.26
C GLU A 238 27.31 0.46 3.18
N PRO A 239 26.70 -0.70 2.89
CA PRO A 239 25.25 -0.84 2.96
C PRO A 239 24.73 -0.66 4.39
N VAL A 240 23.82 0.30 4.62
CA VAL A 240 23.28 0.65 5.95
C VAL A 240 22.75 -0.57 6.73
N LEU A 241 22.13 -1.54 6.06
CA LEU A 241 21.66 -2.79 6.68
C LEU A 241 22.54 -4.00 6.32
N GLY A 242 23.75 -3.79 5.84
CA GLY A 242 24.70 -4.83 5.46
C GLY A 242 24.31 -5.59 4.18
N GLY A 243 23.44 -5.03 3.31
CA GLY A 243 23.06 -5.61 2.04
C GLY A 243 21.63 -5.24 1.60
N TRP A 244 21.07 -6.04 0.68
CA TRP A 244 19.71 -5.83 0.19
C TRP A 244 18.69 -5.82 1.31
N ALA A 245 17.75 -4.89 1.25
CA ALA A 245 16.68 -4.74 2.23
C ALA A 245 15.31 -4.59 1.54
N ALA A 246 14.25 -4.92 2.26
CA ALA A 246 12.90 -4.58 1.84
C ALA A 246 12.68 -3.07 2.01
N LEU A 247 12.25 -2.40 0.94
CA LEU A 247 12.02 -0.96 0.88
C LEU A 247 10.53 -0.66 0.69
N GLY A 248 9.96 0.09 1.60
CA GLY A 248 8.58 0.61 1.58
C GLY A 248 8.50 2.00 2.19
N GLY A 249 7.31 2.39 2.61
CA GLY A 249 7.02 3.70 3.20
C GLY A 249 6.05 4.53 2.34
N PRO A 250 5.56 5.68 2.85
CA PRO A 250 4.53 6.49 2.20
C PRO A 250 4.88 6.96 0.79
N TRP A 251 6.14 7.17 0.47
CA TRP A 251 6.63 7.56 -0.86
C TRP A 251 6.19 6.59 -1.97
N MET A 252 5.91 5.33 -1.60
CA MET A 252 5.47 4.29 -2.55
C MET A 252 4.02 4.42 -3.00
N LYS A 253 3.20 5.17 -2.26
CA LYS A 253 1.75 5.26 -2.51
C LYS A 253 1.39 5.51 -3.98
N PRO A 254 1.96 6.50 -4.70
CA PRO A 254 1.57 6.78 -6.09
C PRO A 254 1.81 5.57 -7.03
N VAL A 255 2.90 4.85 -6.83
CA VAL A 255 3.24 3.66 -7.61
C VAL A 255 2.27 2.52 -7.30
N SER A 256 1.96 2.33 -6.02
CA SER A 256 1.02 1.31 -5.55
C SER A 256 -0.39 1.55 -6.05
N LEU A 257 -0.91 2.79 -5.97
CA LEU A 257 -2.22 3.18 -6.49
C LEU A 257 -2.36 2.89 -7.99
N ALA A 258 -1.32 3.24 -8.78
CA ALA A 258 -1.30 2.96 -10.21
C ALA A 258 -1.38 1.46 -10.50
N ASN A 259 -0.71 0.63 -9.71
CA ASN A 259 -0.74 -0.83 -9.89
C ASN A 259 -2.06 -1.46 -9.41
N VAL A 260 -2.66 -0.96 -8.33
CA VAL A 260 -4.02 -1.35 -7.90
C VAL A 260 -5.02 -1.06 -9.01
N ALA A 261 -5.01 0.14 -9.58
CA ALA A 261 -5.91 0.51 -10.67
C ALA A 261 -5.67 -0.33 -11.95
N ARG A 262 -4.41 -0.66 -12.27
CA ARG A 262 -4.09 -1.57 -13.39
C ARG A 262 -4.62 -2.98 -13.16
N ALA A 263 -4.46 -3.53 -11.96
CA ALA A 263 -4.99 -4.84 -11.60
C ALA A 263 -6.52 -4.85 -11.67
N ARG A 264 -7.19 -3.83 -11.10
CA ARG A 264 -8.65 -3.66 -11.14
C ARG A 264 -9.19 -3.61 -12.56
N ARG A 265 -8.56 -2.82 -13.44
CA ARG A 265 -8.97 -2.70 -14.86
C ARG A 265 -8.67 -3.95 -15.67
N ALA A 266 -7.64 -4.70 -15.30
CA ALA A 266 -7.28 -5.94 -16.00
C ALA A 266 -8.24 -7.08 -15.68
N VAL A 267 -8.73 -7.18 -14.44
CA VAL A 267 -9.66 -8.20 -13.94
C VAL A 267 -10.62 -7.54 -12.96
N PRO A 268 -11.76 -7.00 -13.42
CA PRO A 268 -12.74 -6.30 -12.56
C PRO A 268 -13.32 -7.16 -11.44
N GLU A 269 -13.37 -8.47 -11.60
CA GLU A 269 -13.89 -9.43 -10.64
C GLU A 269 -12.90 -9.80 -9.52
N MET A 270 -11.61 -9.44 -9.69
CA MET A 270 -10.58 -9.74 -8.71
C MET A 270 -10.78 -8.93 -7.44
N THR A 271 -10.84 -9.58 -6.30
CA THR A 271 -10.70 -8.89 -5.02
C THR A 271 -9.27 -8.39 -4.86
N ILE A 272 -9.11 -7.09 -4.61
CA ILE A 272 -7.78 -6.49 -4.46
C ILE A 272 -7.59 -6.02 -3.03
N LEU A 273 -6.50 -6.46 -2.41
CA LEU A 273 -5.94 -5.85 -1.22
C LEU A 273 -4.88 -4.85 -1.68
N GLY A 274 -5.07 -3.56 -1.41
CA GLY A 274 -4.05 -2.54 -1.64
C GLY A 274 -2.98 -2.58 -0.55
N GLY A 275 -1.77 -2.15 -0.86
CA GLY A 275 -0.72 -2.08 0.17
C GLY A 275 0.56 -1.40 -0.31
N ASN A 276 1.49 -1.20 0.65
CA ASN A 276 2.77 -0.53 0.49
C ASN A 276 2.62 0.99 0.19
N GLY A 277 2.64 1.78 1.26
CA GLY A 277 2.56 3.24 1.21
C GLY A 277 1.30 3.84 1.82
N ALA A 278 0.36 3.04 2.31
CA ALA A 278 -0.76 3.53 3.12
C ALA A 278 -0.26 3.94 4.52
N ASP A 279 -0.47 5.20 4.87
CA ASP A 279 -0.03 5.82 6.13
C ASP A 279 -1.17 6.59 6.83
N THR A 280 -2.20 7.01 6.16
CA THR A 280 -3.32 7.78 6.69
C THR A 280 -4.67 7.22 6.26
N ALA A 281 -5.75 7.63 6.91
CA ALA A 281 -7.12 7.29 6.49
C ALA A 281 -7.41 7.73 5.05
N ARG A 282 -6.85 8.88 4.64
CA ARG A 282 -6.94 9.35 3.26
C ARG A 282 -6.21 8.41 2.30
N ASP A 283 -5.08 7.83 2.69
CA ASP A 283 -4.40 6.86 1.85
C ASP A 283 -5.24 5.60 1.67
N VAL A 284 -5.80 5.07 2.75
CA VAL A 284 -6.72 3.91 2.68
C VAL A 284 -7.88 4.20 1.72
N TYR A 285 -8.50 5.37 1.86
CA TYR A 285 -9.58 5.82 0.97
C TYR A 285 -9.13 5.88 -0.51
N ASP A 286 -7.94 6.41 -0.79
CA ASP A 286 -7.38 6.51 -2.15
C ASP A 286 -7.13 5.12 -2.75
N TYR A 287 -6.63 4.15 -1.96
CA TYR A 287 -6.51 2.75 -2.39
C TYR A 287 -7.86 2.15 -2.79
N MET A 288 -8.90 2.42 -2.00
CA MET A 288 -10.25 1.96 -2.32
C MET A 288 -10.76 2.61 -3.60
N CYS A 289 -10.58 3.92 -3.78
CA CYS A 289 -10.93 4.61 -5.03
C CYS A 289 -10.22 4.02 -6.25
N CYS A 290 -8.99 3.52 -6.10
CA CYS A 290 -8.24 2.85 -7.16
C CYS A 290 -8.67 1.40 -7.41
N GLY A 291 -9.53 0.81 -6.56
CA GLY A 291 -10.11 -0.51 -6.75
C GLY A 291 -9.81 -1.55 -5.67
N ALA A 292 -9.12 -1.18 -4.60
CA ALA A 292 -8.89 -2.07 -3.47
C ALA A 292 -10.17 -2.21 -2.62
N SER A 293 -10.53 -3.44 -2.26
CA SER A 293 -11.61 -3.73 -1.30
C SER A 293 -11.11 -3.73 0.14
N LEU A 294 -9.85 -4.07 0.34
CA LEU A 294 -9.15 -4.09 1.62
C LEU A 294 -7.79 -3.40 1.45
N VAL A 295 -7.20 -2.88 2.52
CA VAL A 295 -5.92 -2.17 2.47
C VAL A 295 -5.00 -2.62 3.58
N GLU A 296 -3.84 -3.15 3.20
CA GLU A 296 -2.79 -3.54 4.12
C GLU A 296 -1.96 -2.35 4.58
N VAL A 297 -1.90 -2.15 5.88
CA VAL A 297 -1.07 -1.14 6.54
C VAL A 297 0.01 -1.85 7.36
N GLY A 298 1.26 -1.53 7.12
CA GLY A 298 2.39 -2.23 7.74
C GLY A 298 3.33 -1.32 8.51
N SER A 299 4.16 -0.52 7.81
CA SER A 299 5.20 0.32 8.42
C SER A 299 4.63 1.32 9.43
N SER A 300 3.52 1.97 9.12
CA SER A 300 2.87 2.94 10.00
C SER A 300 2.42 2.31 11.32
N MET A 301 1.82 1.10 11.25
CA MET A 301 1.43 0.37 12.45
C MET A 301 2.63 -0.10 13.26
N MET A 302 3.75 -0.49 12.60
CA MET A 302 4.99 -0.82 13.29
C MET A 302 5.60 0.37 14.04
N LEU A 303 5.45 1.57 13.49
CA LEU A 303 6.04 2.80 14.03
C LEU A 303 5.19 3.46 15.10
N ARG A 304 3.86 3.36 15.00
CA ARG A 304 2.92 4.15 15.81
C ARG A 304 2.04 3.30 16.73
N GLY A 305 2.04 1.98 16.57
CA GLY A 305 1.36 1.06 17.48
C GLY A 305 -0.15 0.90 17.29
N PRO A 306 -0.82 0.20 18.24
CA PRO A 306 -2.24 -0.14 18.13
C PRO A 306 -3.18 1.06 18.32
N GLU A 307 -2.81 2.07 19.11
CA GLU A 307 -3.58 3.30 19.28
C GLU A 307 -3.72 4.05 17.95
N TYR A 308 -2.66 4.05 17.15
CA TYR A 308 -2.71 4.60 15.79
C TYR A 308 -3.65 3.77 14.89
N ALA A 309 -3.65 2.45 15.01
CA ALA A 309 -4.57 1.61 14.24
C ALA A 309 -6.03 1.91 14.59
N SER A 310 -6.36 2.16 15.87
CA SER A 310 -7.70 2.59 16.29
C SER A 310 -8.09 3.94 15.69
N ALA A 311 -7.19 4.92 15.79
CA ALA A 311 -7.43 6.25 15.21
C ALA A 311 -7.63 6.17 13.68
N LEU A 312 -6.84 5.34 12.99
CA LEU A 312 -6.95 5.14 11.55
C LEU A 312 -8.33 4.61 11.13
N VAL A 313 -8.92 3.71 11.94
CA VAL A 313 -10.28 3.19 11.70
C VAL A 313 -11.31 4.31 11.88
N GLU A 314 -11.24 5.05 12.98
CA GLU A 314 -12.17 6.16 13.28
C GLU A 314 -12.09 7.26 12.22
N GLU A 315 -10.88 7.66 11.81
CA GLU A 315 -10.66 8.67 10.79
C GLU A 315 -11.15 8.23 9.40
N LEU A 316 -11.03 6.94 9.06
CA LEU A 316 -11.54 6.41 7.80
C LEU A 316 -13.06 6.45 7.78
N ASP A 317 -13.72 6.04 8.86
CA ASP A 317 -15.18 6.10 9.00
C ASP A 317 -15.67 7.54 8.84
N ALA A 318 -15.05 8.48 9.55
CA ALA A 318 -15.38 9.89 9.45
C ALA A 318 -15.18 10.45 8.02
N LEU A 319 -14.09 10.07 7.36
CA LEU A 319 -13.82 10.49 5.98
C LEU A 319 -14.87 9.97 4.99
N VAL A 320 -15.24 8.69 5.09
CA VAL A 320 -16.22 8.06 4.21
C VAL A 320 -17.60 8.72 4.41
N HIS A 321 -18.02 8.96 5.66
CA HIS A 321 -19.23 9.69 5.98
C HIS A 321 -19.22 11.13 5.42
N ALA A 322 -18.11 11.86 5.59
CA ALA A 322 -17.97 13.22 5.05
C ALA A 322 -18.07 13.29 3.52
N LYS A 323 -17.82 12.15 2.83
CA LYS A 323 -18.03 12.00 1.38
C LYS A 323 -19.44 11.60 0.99
N GLY A 324 -20.39 11.54 1.94
CA GLY A 324 -21.76 11.13 1.71
C GLY A 324 -21.91 9.67 1.29
N VAL A 325 -21.02 8.80 1.78
CA VAL A 325 -21.00 7.38 1.45
C VAL A 325 -21.45 6.57 2.67
N GLU A 326 -22.36 5.64 2.47
CA GLU A 326 -22.94 4.83 3.54
C GLU A 326 -22.26 3.46 3.71
N GLU A 327 -21.58 2.97 2.67
CA GLU A 327 -20.91 1.68 2.64
C GLU A 327 -19.54 1.75 1.98
N TYR A 328 -18.54 1.09 2.54
CA TYR A 328 -17.19 1.03 1.99
C TYR A 328 -17.13 0.59 0.53
N ASN A 329 -17.96 -0.41 0.15
CA ASN A 329 -17.95 -0.94 -1.22
C ASN A 329 -18.33 0.11 -2.28
N GLN A 330 -19.08 1.16 -1.91
CA GLN A 330 -19.41 2.25 -2.82
C GLN A 330 -18.21 3.14 -3.20
N VAL A 331 -17.10 3.04 -2.45
CA VAL A 331 -15.85 3.78 -2.75
C VAL A 331 -15.01 3.03 -3.77
N VAL A 332 -15.11 1.69 -3.80
CA VAL A 332 -14.21 0.83 -4.57
C VAL A 332 -14.30 1.10 -6.07
N GLY A 333 -13.17 1.51 -6.65
CA GLY A 333 -13.02 1.69 -8.10
C GLY A 333 -13.39 3.08 -8.64
N ARG A 334 -13.91 4.01 -7.82
CA ARG A 334 -14.35 5.34 -8.27
C ARG A 334 -13.32 6.08 -9.13
N THR A 335 -12.03 6.00 -8.80
CA THR A 335 -10.97 6.63 -9.58
C THR A 335 -10.55 5.76 -10.75
N ALA A 336 -10.52 4.43 -10.59
CA ALA A 336 -10.08 3.52 -11.65
C ALA A 336 -10.89 3.67 -12.94
N ASP A 337 -12.19 3.95 -12.81
CA ASP A 337 -13.12 4.11 -13.93
C ASP A 337 -12.91 5.42 -14.71
N HIS A 338 -12.27 6.42 -14.09
CA HIS A 338 -11.99 7.74 -14.69
C HIS A 338 -10.56 7.88 -15.22
N ILE A 339 -9.73 6.85 -15.15
CA ILE A 339 -8.35 6.93 -15.67
C ILE A 339 -8.34 6.99 -17.18
N VAL A 340 -7.95 8.15 -17.71
CA VAL A 340 -7.76 8.38 -19.15
C VAL A 340 -6.44 7.75 -19.58
N THR A 341 -6.47 6.89 -20.60
CA THR A 341 -5.27 6.30 -21.18
C THR A 341 -4.56 7.29 -22.10
N TYR A 342 -3.27 7.07 -22.37
CA TYR A 342 -2.49 7.93 -23.23
C TYR A 342 -3.11 8.13 -24.62
N GLN A 343 -3.78 7.10 -25.14
CA GLN A 343 -4.48 7.15 -26.43
C GLN A 343 -5.68 8.10 -26.44
N ASN A 344 -6.24 8.38 -25.26
CA ASN A 344 -7.43 9.22 -25.08
C ASN A 344 -7.13 10.57 -24.40
N LEU A 345 -5.86 10.98 -24.30
CA LEU A 345 -5.49 12.26 -23.67
C LEU A 345 -6.15 13.47 -24.32
N GLY A 346 -6.46 13.39 -25.63
CA GLY A 346 -7.17 14.44 -26.34
C GLY A 346 -8.61 14.68 -25.87
N SER A 347 -9.19 13.78 -25.08
CA SER A 347 -10.50 13.96 -24.46
C SER A 347 -10.47 14.75 -23.14
N LEU A 348 -9.28 15.06 -22.63
CA LEU A 348 -9.17 15.89 -21.43
C LEU A 348 -9.56 17.34 -21.72
N PRO A 349 -10.20 18.03 -20.76
CA PRO A 349 -10.53 19.44 -20.92
C PRO A 349 -9.27 20.28 -21.16
N ARG A 350 -9.44 21.35 -21.91
CA ARG A 350 -8.37 22.35 -22.06
C ARG A 350 -8.13 23.04 -20.74
N ARG A 351 -6.90 23.52 -20.54
CA ARG A 351 -6.53 24.26 -19.35
C ARG A 351 -6.24 25.71 -19.70
N GLN A 352 -6.90 26.61 -19.01
CA GLN A 352 -6.62 28.05 -19.09
C GLN A 352 -5.75 28.44 -17.90
N VAL A 353 -4.67 29.17 -18.21
CA VAL A 353 -3.74 29.71 -17.21
C VAL A 353 -4.05 31.17 -17.01
N THR A 354 -4.18 31.61 -15.76
CA THR A 354 -4.37 33.02 -15.39
C THR A 354 -3.22 33.48 -14.50
N VAL A 355 -2.71 34.69 -14.74
CA VAL A 355 -1.64 35.30 -13.96
C VAL A 355 -2.15 36.57 -13.30
N GLN A 356 -2.08 36.64 -11.98
CA GLN A 356 -2.33 37.86 -11.20
C GLN A 356 -1.06 38.72 -11.21
N THR A 357 -0.95 39.59 -12.19
CA THR A 357 0.26 40.37 -12.50
C THR A 357 0.70 41.25 -11.32
N GLU A 358 -0.24 41.72 -10.47
CA GLU A 358 0.04 42.53 -9.29
C GLU A 358 0.92 41.78 -8.29
N LEU A 359 0.75 40.47 -8.15
CA LEU A 359 1.55 39.62 -7.26
C LEU A 359 2.97 39.37 -7.81
N CYS A 360 3.19 39.62 -9.12
CA CYS A 360 4.48 39.45 -9.76
C CYS A 360 5.45 40.62 -9.54
N ARG A 361 4.98 41.77 -9.11
CA ARG A 361 5.79 43.04 -9.03
C ARG A 361 7.08 42.85 -8.22
N ASP A 362 7.01 42.16 -7.10
CA ASP A 362 8.14 41.94 -6.19
C ASP A 362 8.79 40.58 -6.38
N CYS A 363 8.59 39.96 -7.54
CA CYS A 363 9.20 38.66 -7.88
C CYS A 363 10.43 38.91 -8.76
N GLU A 364 11.61 39.05 -8.15
CA GLU A 364 12.87 39.32 -8.85
C GLU A 364 13.30 38.12 -9.72
N GLU A 365 13.18 36.90 -9.21
CA GLU A 365 13.68 35.67 -9.87
C GLU A 365 12.82 35.23 -11.06
N ARG A 366 11.51 35.48 -11.03
CA ARG A 366 10.52 35.08 -12.05
C ARG A 366 10.76 33.67 -12.61
N PRO A 367 10.79 32.61 -11.77
CA PRO A 367 11.18 31.27 -12.21
C PRO A 367 10.23 30.70 -13.27
N CYS A 368 8.99 31.15 -13.33
CA CYS A 368 8.02 30.79 -14.37
C CYS A 368 8.49 31.10 -15.80
N LEU A 369 9.33 32.10 -15.99
CA LEU A 369 9.94 32.40 -17.30
C LEU A 369 10.94 31.32 -17.75
N ARG A 370 11.74 30.81 -16.80
CA ARG A 370 12.73 29.76 -17.08
C ARG A 370 12.09 28.40 -17.30
N THR A 371 10.98 28.14 -16.60
CA THR A 371 10.30 26.84 -16.64
C THR A 371 9.27 26.72 -17.76
N CYS A 372 8.92 27.83 -18.45
CA CYS A 372 7.96 27.79 -19.54
C CYS A 372 8.61 27.40 -20.87
N TYR A 373 8.72 26.12 -21.14
CA TYR A 373 9.30 25.59 -22.39
C TYR A 373 8.51 25.95 -23.66
N PHE A 374 7.23 26.29 -23.50
CA PHE A 374 6.35 26.62 -24.62
C PHE A 374 6.30 28.12 -24.93
N GLY A 375 6.97 28.95 -24.10
CA GLY A 375 7.00 30.40 -24.32
C GLY A 375 5.71 31.15 -24.00
N GLY A 376 4.77 30.50 -23.29
CA GLY A 376 3.52 31.13 -22.84
C GLY A 376 3.70 32.16 -21.72
N MET A 377 4.84 32.17 -21.03
CA MET A 377 5.18 33.18 -20.03
C MET A 377 6.18 34.18 -20.62
N LYS A 378 5.82 35.46 -20.68
CA LYS A 378 6.64 36.53 -21.25
C LYS A 378 6.97 37.59 -20.23
N PRO A 379 8.22 38.10 -20.19
CA PRO A 379 8.56 39.17 -19.27
C PRO A 379 7.90 40.48 -19.71
N ILE A 380 7.42 41.23 -18.73
CA ILE A 380 7.01 42.62 -18.87
C ILE A 380 7.69 43.46 -17.77
N GLU A 381 7.66 44.81 -17.88
CA GLU A 381 8.32 45.71 -16.94
C GLU A 381 7.93 45.40 -15.48
N ALA A 382 6.66 45.24 -15.19
CA ALA A 382 6.13 45.05 -13.83
C ALA A 382 5.67 43.59 -13.57
N GLY A 383 6.33 42.56 -14.16
CA GLY A 383 5.93 41.16 -13.86
C GLY A 383 6.04 40.21 -15.03
N VAL A 384 5.03 39.38 -15.20
CA VAL A 384 4.95 38.38 -16.24
C VAL A 384 3.58 38.43 -16.92
N LEU A 385 3.56 38.42 -18.25
CA LEU A 385 2.36 38.31 -19.07
C LEU A 385 2.17 36.86 -19.51
N HIS A 386 0.95 36.37 -19.50
CA HIS A 386 0.58 35.09 -20.08
C HIS A 386 0.12 35.28 -21.55
N ASP A 387 0.66 34.43 -22.43
CA ASP A 387 0.28 34.35 -23.85
C ASP A 387 -0.45 33.01 -24.08
N ASP A 388 -1.76 33.07 -24.20
CA ASP A 388 -2.63 31.91 -24.42
C ASP A 388 -2.33 31.21 -25.74
N THR A 389 -1.80 31.92 -26.76
CA THR A 389 -1.53 31.32 -28.07
C THR A 389 -0.32 30.40 -28.06
N ALA A 390 0.64 30.65 -27.16
CA ALA A 390 1.85 29.86 -27.02
C ALA A 390 1.71 28.83 -25.86
N CYS A 391 0.72 29.00 -24.98
CA CYS A 391 0.55 28.16 -23.80
C CYS A 391 -0.06 26.80 -24.13
N SER A 392 0.57 25.71 -23.65
CA SER A 392 0.02 24.35 -23.74
C SER A 392 -0.86 23.95 -22.57
N GLY A 393 -1.00 24.78 -21.53
CA GLY A 393 -1.73 24.43 -20.29
C GLY A 393 -1.03 23.41 -19.39
N CYS A 394 0.29 23.21 -19.56
CA CYS A 394 1.04 22.14 -18.86
C CYS A 394 1.08 22.28 -17.33
N GLY A 395 0.95 23.50 -16.79
CA GLY A 395 0.90 23.75 -15.34
C GLY A 395 2.25 23.96 -14.63
N LEU A 396 3.38 23.86 -15.32
CA LEU A 396 4.69 23.98 -14.68
C LEU A 396 4.91 25.33 -14.02
N CYS A 397 4.36 26.41 -14.60
CA CYS A 397 4.40 27.76 -14.03
C CYS A 397 3.66 27.86 -12.68
N LEU A 398 2.58 27.12 -12.47
CA LEU A 398 1.87 27.06 -11.19
C LEU A 398 2.79 26.58 -10.06
N HIS A 399 3.53 25.48 -10.33
CA HIS A 399 4.40 24.86 -9.34
C HIS A 399 5.72 25.64 -9.12
N SER A 400 6.14 26.43 -10.09
CA SER A 400 7.36 27.25 -9.97
C SER A 400 7.13 28.65 -9.44
N CYS A 401 5.89 29.09 -9.22
CA CYS A 401 5.56 30.45 -8.80
C CYS A 401 5.67 30.62 -7.27
N PRO A 402 6.71 31.31 -6.73
CA PRO A 402 6.84 31.50 -5.28
C PRO A 402 5.81 32.48 -4.70
N LYS A 403 5.19 33.30 -5.56
CA LYS A 403 4.16 34.28 -5.17
C LYS A 403 2.74 33.74 -5.31
N GLN A 404 2.56 32.48 -5.73
CA GLN A 404 1.25 31.86 -5.99
C GLN A 404 0.35 32.73 -6.93
N ALA A 405 0.97 33.47 -7.83
CA ALA A 405 0.29 34.37 -8.75
C ALA A 405 -0.36 33.67 -9.96
N VAL A 406 -0.13 32.37 -10.11
CA VAL A 406 -0.63 31.58 -11.25
C VAL A 406 -1.75 30.68 -10.79
N SER A 407 -2.88 30.70 -11.48
CA SER A 407 -3.97 29.73 -11.35
C SER A 407 -4.23 29.00 -12.67
N ILE A 408 -4.84 27.83 -12.59
CA ILE A 408 -5.21 27.02 -13.75
C ILE A 408 -6.62 26.52 -13.55
N GLU A 409 -7.44 26.69 -14.56
CA GLU A 409 -8.82 26.18 -14.61
C GLU A 409 -9.00 25.29 -15.82
N GLU A 410 -9.81 24.26 -15.68
CA GLU A 410 -10.24 23.43 -16.80
C GLU A 410 -11.40 24.12 -17.50
N ILE A 411 -11.29 24.29 -18.83
CA ILE A 411 -12.32 24.89 -19.66
C ILE A 411 -12.90 23.84 -20.63
N SER A 412 -14.21 23.89 -20.81
CA SER A 412 -14.97 22.98 -21.69
C SER A 412 -14.64 23.20 -23.17
#